data_e857826c51af2c37dc7cf7cec6efd764
#
_entry.id   e857826c51af2c37dc7cf7cec6efd764
#
_cell.length_a   1.000
_cell.length_b   1.000
_cell.length_c   1.000
_cell.angle_alpha   90.00
_cell.angle_beta   90.00
_cell.angle_gamma   90.00
#
_symmetry.space_group_name_H-M   'P 1'
#
loop_
_entity.id
_entity.type
_entity.pdbx_description
1 polymer ?
#
loop_
_entity_poly.entity_id
_entity_poly.type
_entity_poly.pdbx_seq_one_letter_code
_entity_poly.pdbx_strand_id
1 'polypeptide(L)'
;MKNINARIDWKDGMELSAQTFVEMHNCNDSNQKITRRIACGAQFGILPAAPFSLLGVFVKKTLEISPLTVTALMPSGDLLHVDEDVVVEIPMLYGKEYYLGCSLTDKMQSYDKERVPMLRPKAEFGIYTLDELASGERLPLMKFKVEEGMFSIDQNYIPPFLLLDSDNRYATLIQSITEKVERLATHANLESGEAKRGLIRLAFVLKNYSMKNRVQQLVETLQELVHSVDYYIIQPNTKDEVELMECSFYDVASWLQWLEGFLHGASTLLDGVVLEDHTIDFEELKAQIKEELYQKLYPELKQQLYTEVHDTLKREIADTLMESLSEYINGNFKREIYRWLEEDMAGQLHEKLYGSLYEALYNALYVQPEEEEEDNYMPLI
;
A
#
# COMPACT_ATOMS: atom_id res chain seq x y z
N MET A 1 2.71 -23.54 -8.06
CA MET A 1 3.88 -22.81 -7.53
C MET A 1 4.79 -23.78 -6.75
N LYS A 2 5.56 -24.62 -7.46
CA LYS A 2 6.38 -25.66 -6.79
C LYS A 2 7.77 -25.20 -6.33
N ASN A 3 8.27 -24.05 -6.81
CA ASN A 3 9.67 -23.65 -6.63
C ASN A 3 9.87 -22.27 -5.96
N ILE A 4 8.94 -21.87 -5.08
CA ILE A 4 9.07 -20.61 -4.35
C ILE A 4 10.28 -20.71 -3.41
N ASN A 5 11.19 -19.71 -3.46
CA ASN A 5 12.44 -19.67 -2.70
C ASN A 5 13.40 -20.85 -2.95
N ALA A 6 13.14 -21.67 -3.95
CA ALA A 6 14.08 -22.70 -4.34
C ALA A 6 15.33 -22.08 -4.98
N ARG A 7 16.47 -22.68 -4.73
CA ARG A 7 17.76 -22.34 -5.35
C ARG A 7 18.43 -23.62 -5.77
N ILE A 8 19.22 -23.54 -6.82
CA ILE A 8 20.08 -24.66 -7.18
C ILE A 8 21.19 -24.81 -6.13
N ASP A 9 21.29 -25.99 -5.57
CA ASP A 9 22.37 -26.36 -4.65
C ASP A 9 23.63 -26.71 -5.47
N TRP A 10 24.43 -25.67 -5.76
CA TRP A 10 25.66 -25.80 -6.52
C TRP A 10 26.70 -26.61 -5.72
N LYS A 11 27.17 -27.72 -6.29
CA LYS A 11 28.19 -28.58 -5.68
C LYS A 11 29.38 -28.73 -6.62
N ASP A 12 30.55 -28.91 -6.03
CA ASP A 12 31.76 -29.20 -6.82
C ASP A 12 31.56 -30.48 -7.62
N GLY A 13 31.89 -30.43 -8.92
CA GLY A 13 31.70 -31.55 -9.82
C GLY A 13 30.29 -31.72 -10.39
N MET A 14 29.36 -30.80 -10.10
CA MET A 14 28.03 -30.82 -10.70
C MET A 14 28.12 -30.55 -12.20
N GLU A 15 27.49 -31.40 -13.00
CA GLU A 15 27.41 -31.23 -14.45
C GLU A 15 26.39 -30.11 -14.76
N LEU A 16 26.83 -29.15 -15.57
CA LEU A 16 25.96 -28.06 -16.05
C LEU A 16 25.22 -28.56 -17.31
N SER A 17 23.94 -28.84 -17.15
CA SER A 17 23.05 -29.17 -18.25
C SER A 17 22.13 -28.03 -18.64
N ALA A 18 21.56 -28.08 -19.84
CA ALA A 18 20.50 -27.14 -20.24
C ALA A 18 19.32 -27.15 -19.26
N GLN A 19 18.99 -28.32 -18.69
CA GLN A 19 17.94 -28.46 -17.69
C GLN A 19 18.25 -27.70 -16.42
N THR A 20 19.51 -27.67 -15.94
CA THR A 20 19.93 -26.93 -14.78
C THR A 20 19.69 -25.41 -14.96
N PHE A 21 19.98 -24.88 -16.17
CA PHE A 21 19.73 -23.48 -16.49
C PHE A 21 18.24 -23.16 -16.58
N VAL A 22 17.43 -24.04 -17.15
CA VAL A 22 15.97 -23.89 -17.21
C VAL A 22 15.37 -23.87 -15.82
N GLU A 23 15.78 -24.76 -14.92
CA GLU A 23 15.31 -24.77 -13.53
C GLU A 23 15.72 -23.50 -12.76
N MET A 24 16.96 -23.03 -12.95
CA MET A 24 17.42 -21.77 -12.38
C MET A 24 16.57 -20.59 -12.86
N HIS A 25 16.30 -20.53 -14.17
CA HIS A 25 15.46 -19.52 -14.75
C HIS A 25 14.04 -19.55 -14.16
N ASN A 26 13.42 -20.71 -14.09
CA ASN A 26 12.08 -20.89 -13.53
C ASN A 26 12.01 -20.50 -12.05
N CYS A 27 13.03 -20.83 -11.26
CA CYS A 27 13.10 -20.41 -9.85
C CYS A 27 13.22 -18.88 -9.73
N ASN A 28 14.07 -18.28 -10.55
CA ASN A 28 14.26 -16.83 -10.55
C ASN A 28 12.98 -16.09 -11.01
N ASP A 29 12.35 -16.55 -12.07
CA ASP A 29 11.11 -16.00 -12.59
C ASP A 29 9.98 -16.11 -11.56
N SER A 30 9.82 -17.25 -10.89
CA SER A 30 8.85 -17.43 -9.81
C SER A 30 9.06 -16.45 -8.67
N ASN A 31 10.32 -16.23 -8.26
CA ASN A 31 10.64 -15.26 -7.21
C ASN A 31 10.37 -13.82 -7.66
N GLN A 32 10.72 -13.47 -8.89
CA GLN A 32 10.42 -12.16 -9.47
C GLN A 32 8.91 -11.90 -9.58
N LYS A 33 8.14 -12.90 -9.98
CA LYS A 33 6.68 -12.84 -10.06
C LYS A 33 6.06 -12.50 -8.69
N ILE A 34 6.50 -13.19 -7.64
CA ILE A 34 6.05 -12.89 -6.26
C ILE A 34 6.46 -11.48 -5.84
N THR A 35 7.70 -11.08 -6.13
CA THR A 35 8.19 -9.74 -5.82
C THR A 35 7.36 -8.66 -6.50
N ARG A 36 7.02 -8.84 -7.79
CA ARG A 36 6.16 -7.91 -8.53
C ARG A 36 4.76 -7.82 -7.91
N ARG A 37 4.15 -8.98 -7.56
CA ARG A 37 2.84 -9.00 -6.90
C ARG A 37 2.84 -8.28 -5.55
N ILE A 38 3.87 -8.48 -4.73
CA ILE A 38 4.01 -7.79 -3.44
C ILE A 38 4.23 -6.29 -3.66
N ALA A 39 5.11 -5.92 -4.59
CA ALA A 39 5.45 -4.53 -4.85
C ALA A 39 4.28 -3.72 -5.45
N CYS A 40 3.46 -4.36 -6.27
CA CYS A 40 2.32 -3.71 -6.91
C CYS A 40 1.00 -3.93 -6.16
N GLY A 41 0.99 -4.74 -5.09
CA GLY A 41 -0.24 -5.13 -4.43
C GLY A 41 -1.15 -5.94 -5.37
N ALA A 42 -2.43 -5.62 -5.38
CA ALA A 42 -3.39 -6.21 -6.32
C ALA A 42 -3.43 -5.48 -7.68
N GLN A 43 -2.63 -4.43 -7.87
CA GLN A 43 -2.65 -3.64 -9.08
C GLN A 43 -1.93 -4.35 -10.23
N PHE A 44 -2.57 -4.35 -11.36
CA PHE A 44 -2.05 -4.82 -12.66
C PHE A 44 -2.35 -3.78 -13.73
N GLY A 45 -1.77 -3.93 -14.91
CA GLY A 45 -2.06 -3.03 -16.02
C GLY A 45 -0.85 -2.70 -16.90
N ILE A 46 -1.07 -1.83 -17.85
CA ILE A 46 -0.11 -1.39 -18.85
C ILE A 46 1.00 -0.57 -18.20
N LEU A 47 2.25 -0.86 -18.59
CA LEU A 47 3.42 -0.20 -18.05
C LEU A 47 3.60 1.21 -18.63
N PRO A 48 3.96 2.22 -17.83
CA PRO A 48 3.96 3.62 -18.24
C PRO A 48 5.02 3.99 -19.27
N ALA A 49 6.12 3.28 -19.32
CA ALA A 49 7.24 3.61 -20.21
C ALA A 49 7.22 2.84 -21.54
N ALA A 50 6.24 1.96 -21.72
CA ALA A 50 6.15 1.14 -22.92
C ALA A 50 5.20 1.79 -23.93
N PRO A 51 5.49 1.70 -25.21
CA PRO A 51 4.54 2.12 -26.23
C PRO A 51 3.25 1.30 -26.10
N PHE A 52 2.12 2.00 -26.13
CA PHE A 52 0.81 1.38 -26.17
C PHE A 52 0.09 1.84 -27.43
N SER A 53 -0.27 0.90 -28.29
CA SER A 53 -1.08 1.15 -29.47
C SER A 53 -2.10 0.04 -29.61
N LEU A 54 -3.36 0.43 -29.78
CA LEU A 54 -4.44 -0.50 -29.97
C LEU A 54 -5.47 0.15 -30.88
N LEU A 55 -5.47 -0.28 -32.15
CA LEU A 55 -6.47 0.13 -33.17
C LEU A 55 -7.27 -1.10 -33.58
N GLY A 56 -8.52 -1.14 -33.17
CA GLY A 56 -9.42 -2.25 -33.47
C GLY A 56 -10.51 -1.87 -34.46
N VAL A 57 -10.80 -2.77 -35.38
CA VAL A 57 -11.89 -2.64 -36.34
C VAL A 57 -12.70 -3.96 -36.36
N PHE A 58 -14.01 -3.83 -36.31
CA PHE A 58 -14.91 -4.97 -36.45
C PHE A 58 -15.11 -5.30 -37.93
N VAL A 59 -14.77 -6.52 -38.31
CA VAL A 59 -14.94 -7.04 -39.65
C VAL A 59 -15.81 -8.29 -39.59
N LYS A 60 -17.07 -8.20 -39.91
CA LYS A 60 -18.06 -9.30 -39.85
C LYS A 60 -18.13 -9.92 -38.42
N LYS A 61 -17.51 -11.06 -38.20
CA LYS A 61 -17.49 -11.81 -36.94
C LYS A 61 -16.10 -11.80 -36.29
N THR A 62 -15.23 -10.92 -36.70
CA THR A 62 -13.89 -10.81 -36.13
C THR A 62 -13.62 -9.39 -35.69
N LEU A 63 -12.80 -9.26 -34.66
CA LEU A 63 -12.17 -8.02 -34.24
C LEU A 63 -10.71 -8.09 -34.72
N GLU A 64 -10.35 -7.25 -35.66
CA GLU A 64 -8.99 -7.11 -36.17
C GLU A 64 -8.31 -5.94 -35.48
N ILE A 65 -7.13 -6.17 -34.94
CA ILE A 65 -6.33 -5.19 -34.19
C ILE A 65 -4.97 -5.09 -34.85
N SER A 66 -4.67 -3.92 -35.41
CA SER A 66 -3.42 -3.67 -36.10
C SER A 66 -3.03 -2.18 -36.03
N PRO A 67 -1.86 -1.85 -35.48
CA PRO A 67 -1.00 -2.75 -34.70
C PRO A 67 -1.49 -2.88 -33.24
N LEU A 68 -1.20 -4.01 -32.61
CA LEU A 68 -1.30 -4.15 -31.16
C LEU A 68 0.10 -4.12 -30.58
N THR A 69 0.42 -3.05 -29.84
CA THR A 69 1.66 -2.96 -29.06
C THR A 69 1.31 -2.72 -27.62
N VAL A 70 1.66 -3.66 -26.72
CA VAL A 70 1.38 -3.54 -25.29
C VAL A 70 2.46 -4.23 -24.46
N THR A 71 2.88 -3.57 -23.39
CA THR A 71 3.67 -4.19 -22.32
C THR A 71 2.95 -3.94 -21.00
N ALA A 72 2.66 -5.00 -20.27
CA ALA A 72 1.81 -4.91 -19.09
C ALA A 72 2.25 -5.88 -17.99
N LEU A 73 1.87 -5.57 -16.77
CA LEU A 73 1.86 -6.49 -15.64
C LEU A 73 0.48 -7.16 -15.59
N MET A 74 0.48 -8.48 -15.67
CA MET A 74 -0.75 -9.28 -15.60
C MET A 74 -1.25 -9.39 -14.14
N PRO A 75 -2.54 -9.66 -13.91
CA PRO A 75 -3.05 -9.97 -12.57
C PRO A 75 -2.31 -11.13 -11.89
N SER A 76 -1.84 -12.10 -12.68
CA SER A 76 -1.00 -13.19 -12.19
C SER A 76 0.40 -12.79 -11.71
N GLY A 77 0.85 -11.56 -12.00
CA GLY A 77 2.22 -11.06 -11.73
C GLY A 77 3.23 -11.37 -12.84
N ASP A 78 2.78 -11.94 -13.94
CA ASP A 78 3.59 -12.14 -15.14
C ASP A 78 3.73 -10.84 -15.93
N LEU A 79 4.79 -10.74 -16.73
CA LEU A 79 4.95 -9.65 -17.69
C LEU A 79 4.45 -10.10 -19.05
N LEU A 80 3.51 -9.32 -19.58
CA LEU A 80 3.03 -9.45 -20.95
C LEU A 80 3.83 -8.49 -21.84
N HIS A 81 4.26 -8.98 -23.00
CA HIS A 81 4.73 -8.13 -24.11
C HIS A 81 4.17 -8.66 -25.43
N VAL A 82 3.43 -7.81 -26.12
CA VAL A 82 2.86 -8.08 -27.45
C VAL A 82 3.25 -6.95 -28.37
N ASP A 83 3.64 -7.30 -29.60
CA ASP A 83 3.98 -6.37 -30.68
C ASP A 83 3.69 -7.10 -32.00
N GLU A 84 2.40 -7.31 -32.27
CA GLU A 84 1.91 -8.07 -33.42
C GLU A 84 0.46 -7.72 -33.73
N ASP A 85 0.02 -8.02 -34.96
CA ASP A 85 -1.38 -7.91 -35.33
C ASP A 85 -2.16 -9.09 -34.78
N VAL A 86 -3.37 -8.81 -34.28
CA VAL A 86 -4.21 -9.81 -33.63
C VAL A 86 -5.57 -9.85 -34.26
N VAL A 87 -6.08 -11.03 -34.52
CA VAL A 87 -7.43 -11.28 -34.99
C VAL A 87 -8.17 -12.16 -33.98
N VAL A 88 -9.29 -11.67 -33.48
CA VAL A 88 -10.10 -12.36 -32.47
C VAL A 88 -11.47 -12.68 -33.07
N GLU A 89 -11.86 -13.94 -33.02
CA GLU A 89 -13.22 -14.35 -33.35
C GLU A 89 -14.20 -13.88 -32.29
N ILE A 90 -15.32 -13.30 -32.74
CA ILE A 90 -16.37 -12.85 -31.83
C ILE A 90 -17.37 -13.99 -31.66
N PRO A 91 -17.50 -14.52 -30.43
CA PRO A 91 -18.48 -15.55 -30.14
C PRO A 91 -19.91 -15.00 -30.23
N MET A 92 -20.91 -15.88 -30.08
CA MET A 92 -22.29 -15.44 -29.98
C MET A 92 -22.48 -14.70 -28.64
N LEU A 93 -22.83 -13.42 -28.70
CA LEU A 93 -22.91 -12.54 -27.55
C LEU A 93 -24.38 -12.31 -27.15
N TYR A 94 -24.66 -12.39 -25.85
CA TYR A 94 -26.01 -12.24 -25.28
C TYR A 94 -26.16 -11.03 -24.34
N GLY A 95 -25.06 -10.36 -24.01
CA GLY A 95 -25.02 -9.19 -23.13
C GLY A 95 -24.91 -7.89 -23.90
N LYS A 96 -24.79 -6.81 -23.17
CA LYS A 96 -24.65 -5.45 -23.74
C LYS A 96 -23.20 -4.96 -23.80
N GLU A 97 -22.37 -5.39 -22.85
CA GLU A 97 -20.99 -4.92 -22.69
C GLU A 97 -20.00 -6.09 -22.65
N TYR A 98 -18.93 -5.94 -23.39
CA TYR A 98 -17.87 -6.93 -23.49
C TYR A 98 -16.51 -6.26 -23.55
N TYR A 99 -15.50 -7.07 -23.25
CA TYR A 99 -14.11 -6.62 -23.23
C TYR A 99 -13.25 -7.54 -24.10
N LEU A 100 -12.32 -6.95 -24.83
CA LEU A 100 -11.18 -7.67 -25.35
C LEU A 100 -10.23 -7.94 -24.19
N GLY A 101 -10.05 -9.18 -23.82
CA GLY A 101 -9.14 -9.60 -22.76
C GLY A 101 -7.93 -10.35 -23.31
N CYS A 102 -6.80 -10.23 -22.62
CA CYS A 102 -5.57 -10.95 -22.92
C CYS A 102 -5.15 -11.78 -21.71
N SER A 103 -4.70 -13.00 -21.95
CA SER A 103 -4.07 -13.89 -20.95
C SER A 103 -2.77 -14.46 -21.49
N LEU A 104 -1.88 -14.90 -20.58
CA LEU A 104 -0.69 -15.68 -20.94
C LEU A 104 -0.97 -17.17 -20.77
N THR A 105 -0.51 -17.94 -21.71
CA THR A 105 -0.60 -19.41 -21.66
C THR A 105 0.74 -20.03 -21.30
N ASP A 106 0.69 -21.28 -20.85
CA ASP A 106 1.90 -22.07 -20.59
C ASP A 106 2.63 -22.47 -21.91
N LYS A 107 2.01 -22.21 -23.06
CA LYS A 107 2.62 -22.49 -24.37
C LYS A 107 3.67 -21.42 -24.65
N MET A 108 4.85 -21.88 -25.04
CA MET A 108 5.95 -20.99 -25.43
C MET A 108 5.93 -20.80 -26.95
N GLN A 109 6.10 -19.55 -27.40
CA GLN A 109 6.31 -19.25 -28.80
C GLN A 109 7.73 -18.74 -29.03
N SER A 110 8.30 -19.11 -30.22
CA SER A 110 9.61 -18.61 -30.62
C SER A 110 9.54 -17.11 -30.89
N TYR A 111 10.52 -16.39 -30.37
CA TYR A 111 10.69 -14.98 -30.56
C TYR A 111 12.10 -14.70 -31.07
N ASP A 112 12.20 -14.63 -32.39
CA ASP A 112 13.48 -14.40 -33.06
C ASP A 112 13.69 -12.91 -33.30
N LYS A 113 14.37 -12.27 -32.37
CA LYS A 113 15.03 -10.98 -32.61
C LYS A 113 16.51 -11.19 -32.37
N GLU A 114 17.30 -11.34 -33.43
CA GLU A 114 18.75 -11.45 -33.38
C GLU A 114 19.31 -12.83 -32.95
N ARG A 115 20.14 -13.42 -33.67
CA ARG A 115 21.10 -14.53 -33.48
C ARG A 115 20.87 -15.58 -32.38
N VAL A 116 20.04 -15.32 -31.38
CA VAL A 116 19.72 -16.26 -30.29
C VAL A 116 18.23 -16.54 -30.29
N PRO A 117 17.79 -17.80 -30.54
CA PRO A 117 16.37 -18.15 -30.43
C PRO A 117 15.89 -17.93 -28.99
N MET A 118 14.88 -17.11 -28.81
CA MET A 118 14.24 -16.86 -27.52
C MET A 118 12.83 -17.44 -27.52
N LEU A 119 12.36 -17.83 -26.32
CA LEU A 119 11.00 -18.28 -26.10
C LEU A 119 10.29 -17.32 -25.15
N ARG A 120 9.06 -16.98 -25.47
CA ARG A 120 8.17 -16.23 -24.59
C ARG A 120 6.84 -16.94 -24.40
N PRO A 121 6.13 -16.76 -23.27
CA PRO A 121 4.77 -17.25 -23.13
C PRO A 121 3.89 -16.68 -24.23
N LYS A 122 3.05 -17.52 -24.82
CA LYS A 122 2.12 -17.10 -25.86
C LYS A 122 0.96 -16.33 -25.22
N ALA A 123 0.66 -15.14 -25.76
CA ALA A 123 -0.54 -14.39 -25.43
C ALA A 123 -1.75 -15.00 -26.16
N GLU A 124 -2.86 -15.12 -25.46
CA GLU A 124 -4.16 -15.49 -26.03
C GLU A 124 -5.16 -14.36 -25.77
N PHE A 125 -5.91 -14.05 -26.83
CA PHE A 125 -6.90 -12.99 -26.83
C PHE A 125 -8.29 -13.57 -26.98
N GLY A 126 -9.27 -12.96 -26.33
CA GLY A 126 -10.67 -13.38 -26.42
C GLY A 126 -11.61 -12.28 -25.97
N ILE A 127 -12.88 -12.52 -26.16
CA ILE A 127 -13.96 -11.63 -25.79
C ILE A 127 -14.61 -12.15 -24.52
N TYR A 128 -14.73 -11.30 -23.51
CA TYR A 128 -15.12 -11.68 -22.15
C TYR A 128 -16.08 -10.66 -21.55
N THR A 129 -16.89 -11.09 -20.61
CA THR A 129 -17.58 -10.23 -19.65
C THR A 129 -16.63 -9.76 -18.55
N LEU A 130 -17.03 -8.79 -17.74
CA LEU A 130 -16.22 -8.29 -16.62
C LEU A 130 -15.90 -9.41 -15.60
N ASP A 131 -16.88 -10.26 -15.30
CA ASP A 131 -16.73 -11.38 -14.36
C ASP A 131 -15.75 -12.45 -14.89
N GLU A 132 -15.83 -12.74 -16.20
CA GLU A 132 -14.90 -13.68 -16.85
C GLU A 132 -13.48 -13.14 -16.92
N LEU A 133 -13.29 -11.83 -17.04
CA LEU A 133 -11.97 -11.20 -16.94
C LEU A 133 -11.38 -11.38 -15.54
N ALA A 134 -12.16 -11.05 -14.51
CA ALA A 134 -11.73 -11.12 -13.13
C ALA A 134 -11.44 -12.55 -12.68
N SER A 135 -12.34 -13.49 -12.97
CA SER A 135 -12.17 -14.91 -12.63
C SER A 135 -11.03 -15.60 -13.37
N GLY A 136 -10.70 -15.12 -14.59
CA GLY A 136 -9.64 -15.67 -15.42
C GLY A 136 -8.29 -14.94 -15.31
N GLU A 137 -8.13 -13.98 -14.41
CA GLU A 137 -6.92 -13.14 -14.28
C GLU A 137 -6.46 -12.55 -15.62
N ARG A 138 -7.42 -12.08 -16.45
CA ARG A 138 -7.16 -11.56 -17.79
C ARG A 138 -7.01 -10.06 -17.78
N LEU A 139 -6.12 -9.52 -18.59
CA LEU A 139 -5.94 -8.07 -18.76
C LEU A 139 -6.94 -7.55 -19.79
N PRO A 140 -7.87 -6.66 -19.44
CA PRO A 140 -8.75 -6.03 -20.40
C PRO A 140 -8.02 -4.92 -21.16
N LEU A 141 -8.19 -4.88 -22.47
CA LEU A 141 -7.53 -3.93 -23.35
C LEU A 141 -8.50 -2.95 -24.01
N MET A 142 -9.72 -3.39 -24.31
CA MET A 142 -10.74 -2.59 -25.00
C MET A 142 -12.11 -3.00 -24.47
N LYS A 143 -13.02 -2.04 -24.34
CA LYS A 143 -14.44 -2.27 -24.06
C LYS A 143 -15.28 -1.95 -25.29
N PHE A 144 -16.30 -2.73 -25.51
CA PHE A 144 -17.26 -2.48 -26.58
C PHE A 144 -18.68 -2.89 -26.19
N LYS A 145 -19.64 -2.29 -26.84
CA LYS A 145 -21.06 -2.54 -26.65
C LYS A 145 -21.64 -3.27 -27.87
N VAL A 146 -22.65 -4.08 -27.59
CA VAL A 146 -23.41 -4.77 -28.63
C VAL A 146 -24.85 -4.30 -28.52
N GLU A 147 -25.29 -3.57 -29.53
CA GLU A 147 -26.65 -3.05 -29.63
C GLU A 147 -27.26 -3.49 -31.00
N GLU A 148 -28.34 -4.21 -30.98
CA GLU A 148 -29.03 -4.70 -32.17
C GLU A 148 -28.11 -5.46 -33.16
N GLY A 149 -27.10 -6.17 -32.62
CA GLY A 149 -26.13 -6.91 -33.41
C GLY A 149 -25.02 -6.06 -34.04
N MET A 150 -24.97 -4.77 -33.72
CA MET A 150 -23.87 -3.87 -34.10
C MET A 150 -22.89 -3.74 -32.94
N PHE A 151 -21.60 -3.68 -33.29
CA PHE A 151 -20.50 -3.51 -32.32
C PHE A 151 -20.03 -2.07 -32.34
N SER A 152 -19.93 -1.47 -31.15
CA SER A 152 -19.40 -0.12 -30.98
C SER A 152 -18.34 -0.10 -29.90
N ILE A 153 -17.14 0.40 -30.24
CA ILE A 153 -16.04 0.54 -29.27
C ILE A 153 -16.38 1.68 -28.32
N ASP A 154 -16.26 1.42 -27.02
CA ASP A 154 -16.42 2.44 -26.00
C ASP A 154 -15.16 3.31 -25.94
N GLN A 155 -15.26 4.52 -26.50
CA GLN A 155 -14.17 5.50 -26.54
C GLN A 155 -13.81 6.06 -25.15
N ASN A 156 -14.71 5.95 -24.19
CA ASN A 156 -14.48 6.43 -22.83
C ASN A 156 -13.78 5.38 -21.95
N TYR A 157 -13.74 4.15 -22.40
CA TYR A 157 -13.03 3.10 -21.68
C TYR A 157 -11.54 3.39 -21.61
N ILE A 158 -10.98 3.31 -20.40
CA ILE A 158 -9.55 3.42 -20.14
C ILE A 158 -9.08 2.05 -19.68
N PRO A 159 -8.20 1.36 -20.42
CA PRO A 159 -7.63 0.09 -19.97
C PRO A 159 -6.84 0.31 -18.68
N PRO A 160 -6.66 -0.75 -17.87
CA PRO A 160 -5.88 -0.64 -16.65
C PRO A 160 -4.45 -0.19 -16.94
N PHE A 161 -4.06 0.94 -16.39
CA PHE A 161 -2.69 1.43 -16.35
C PHE A 161 -2.15 1.36 -14.92
N LEU A 162 -0.84 1.21 -14.77
CA LEU A 162 -0.22 1.25 -13.45
C LEU A 162 -0.09 2.67 -12.91
N LEU A 163 0.17 3.65 -13.77
CA LEU A 163 0.32 5.06 -13.39
C LEU A 163 -0.71 5.94 -14.09
N LEU A 164 -1.08 7.03 -13.44
CA LEU A 164 -2.08 7.98 -13.95
C LEU A 164 -1.59 8.77 -15.17
N ASP A 165 -0.29 9.06 -15.28
CA ASP A 165 0.30 9.79 -16.40
C ASP A 165 0.33 8.99 -17.71
N SER A 166 -0.05 7.72 -17.66
CA SER A 166 -0.12 6.86 -18.84
C SER A 166 -1.31 7.18 -19.75
N ASP A 167 -2.34 7.87 -19.23
CA ASP A 167 -3.49 8.33 -20.03
C ASP A 167 -4.00 9.68 -19.54
N ASN A 168 -4.01 10.67 -20.44
CA ASN A 168 -4.42 12.04 -20.09
C ASN A 168 -5.88 12.17 -19.64
N ARG A 169 -6.73 11.18 -19.93
CA ARG A 169 -8.14 11.17 -19.49
C ARG A 169 -8.25 11.09 -17.97
N TYR A 170 -7.29 10.46 -17.27
CA TYR A 170 -7.25 10.49 -15.81
C TYR A 170 -7.13 11.92 -15.25
N ALA A 171 -6.30 12.76 -15.85
CA ALA A 171 -6.16 14.15 -15.43
C ALA A 171 -7.49 14.92 -15.56
N THR A 172 -8.20 14.73 -16.65
CA THR A 172 -9.51 15.36 -16.89
C THR A 172 -10.56 14.88 -15.89
N LEU A 173 -10.60 13.58 -15.60
CA LEU A 173 -11.54 13.00 -14.63
C LEU A 173 -11.22 13.48 -13.21
N ILE A 174 -9.96 13.49 -12.80
CA ILE A 174 -9.55 14.00 -11.48
C ILE A 174 -9.92 15.47 -11.32
N GLN A 175 -9.70 16.28 -12.35
CA GLN A 175 -10.10 17.69 -12.35
C GLN A 175 -11.61 17.85 -12.20
N SER A 176 -12.42 17.12 -13.00
CA SER A 176 -13.88 17.14 -12.93
C SER A 176 -14.40 16.75 -11.55
N ILE A 177 -13.87 15.66 -10.99
CA ILE A 177 -14.20 15.21 -9.63
C ILE A 177 -13.81 16.28 -8.60
N THR A 178 -12.61 16.86 -8.70
CA THR A 178 -12.15 17.90 -7.78
C THR A 178 -13.08 19.11 -7.77
N GLU A 179 -13.50 19.59 -8.94
CA GLU A 179 -14.44 20.72 -9.06
C GLU A 179 -15.79 20.40 -8.43
N LYS A 180 -16.29 19.17 -8.57
CA LYS A 180 -17.53 18.74 -7.93
C LYS A 180 -17.39 18.68 -6.41
N VAL A 181 -16.28 18.19 -5.91
CA VAL A 181 -15.99 18.14 -4.44
C VAL A 181 -15.86 19.55 -3.87
N GLU A 182 -15.19 20.48 -4.57
CA GLU A 182 -15.11 21.89 -4.17
C GLU A 182 -16.51 22.54 -4.08
N ARG A 183 -17.39 22.24 -5.05
CA ARG A 183 -18.78 22.73 -5.01
C ARG A 183 -19.55 22.16 -3.81
N LEU A 184 -19.47 20.86 -3.57
CA LEU A 184 -20.11 20.25 -2.40
C LEU A 184 -19.57 20.85 -1.09
N ALA A 185 -18.27 21.03 -0.97
CA ALA A 185 -17.63 21.60 0.23
C ALA A 185 -18.07 23.03 0.54
N THR A 186 -18.42 23.79 -0.50
CA THR A 186 -18.87 25.19 -0.39
C THR A 186 -20.39 25.36 -0.43
N HIS A 187 -21.13 24.26 -0.52
CA HIS A 187 -22.58 24.29 -0.63
C HIS A 187 -23.23 24.93 0.61
N ALA A 188 -24.21 25.82 0.41
CA ALA A 188 -24.84 26.57 1.48
C ALA A 188 -25.56 25.67 2.51
N ASN A 189 -26.23 24.63 1.99
CA ASN A 189 -27.03 23.70 2.78
C ASN A 189 -26.21 22.57 3.41
N LEU A 190 -24.90 22.56 3.26
CA LEU A 190 -24.04 21.62 3.98
C LEU A 190 -23.78 22.17 5.40
N GLU A 191 -24.54 21.70 6.38
CA GLU A 191 -24.50 22.24 7.74
C GLU A 191 -23.29 21.78 8.55
N SER A 192 -22.85 20.54 8.36
CA SER A 192 -21.75 19.96 9.14
C SER A 192 -20.42 20.65 8.89
N GLY A 193 -19.88 21.33 9.90
CA GLY A 193 -18.54 21.93 9.82
C GLY A 193 -17.42 20.90 9.66
N GLU A 194 -17.65 19.66 10.08
CA GLU A 194 -16.73 18.55 9.90
C GLU A 194 -16.75 18.06 8.44
N ALA A 195 -17.94 17.89 7.88
CA ALA A 195 -18.11 17.55 6.45
C ALA A 195 -17.42 18.58 5.55
N LYS A 196 -17.65 19.89 5.79
CA LYS A 196 -16.98 20.96 5.04
C LYS A 196 -15.46 20.84 5.11
N ARG A 197 -14.90 20.66 6.29
CA ARG A 197 -13.44 20.52 6.46
C ARG A 197 -12.90 19.27 5.80
N GLY A 198 -13.61 18.13 5.93
CA GLY A 198 -13.26 16.87 5.27
C GLY A 198 -13.22 17.00 3.75
N LEU A 199 -14.28 17.53 3.14
CA LEU A 199 -14.38 17.74 1.70
C LEU A 199 -13.36 18.77 1.17
N ILE A 200 -13.11 19.86 1.90
CA ILE A 200 -12.06 20.83 1.52
C ILE A 200 -10.68 20.16 1.52
N ARG A 201 -10.39 19.34 2.54
CA ARG A 201 -9.13 18.59 2.59
C ARG A 201 -9.00 17.64 1.42
N LEU A 202 -10.04 16.86 1.09
CA LEU A 202 -10.03 15.92 -0.02
C LEU A 202 -9.90 16.66 -1.37
N ALA A 203 -10.60 17.76 -1.58
CA ALA A 203 -10.45 18.62 -2.75
C ALA A 203 -9.01 19.13 -2.89
N PHE A 204 -8.38 19.56 -1.79
CA PHE A 204 -6.99 20.00 -1.80
C PHE A 204 -6.04 18.86 -2.17
N VAL A 205 -6.24 17.65 -1.62
CA VAL A 205 -5.45 16.46 -1.96
C VAL A 205 -5.59 16.15 -3.44
N LEU A 206 -6.81 16.12 -4.00
CA LEU A 206 -7.07 15.82 -5.39
C LEU A 206 -6.48 16.88 -6.33
N LYS A 207 -6.60 18.16 -6.00
CA LYS A 207 -6.04 19.28 -6.77
C LYS A 207 -4.51 19.22 -6.90
N ASN A 208 -3.84 18.68 -5.88
CA ASN A 208 -2.39 18.53 -5.86
C ASN A 208 -1.96 17.08 -6.13
N TYR A 209 -2.86 16.25 -6.66
CA TYR A 209 -2.57 14.84 -6.87
C TYR A 209 -1.52 14.65 -7.97
N SER A 210 -0.48 13.91 -7.65
CA SER A 210 0.59 13.67 -8.64
C SER A 210 0.16 12.64 -9.67
N MET A 211 0.23 13.02 -10.96
CA MET A 211 -0.03 12.09 -12.06
C MET A 211 0.99 10.95 -12.13
N LYS A 212 2.12 11.03 -11.42
CA LYS A 212 3.09 9.92 -11.26
C LYS A 212 2.67 8.88 -10.23
N ASN A 213 1.58 9.13 -9.52
CA ASN A 213 1.04 8.16 -8.56
C ASN A 213 0.40 6.97 -9.27
N ARG A 214 0.25 5.89 -8.53
CA ARG A 214 -0.45 4.70 -9.00
C ARG A 214 -1.96 4.94 -9.04
N VAL A 215 -2.63 4.29 -10.01
CA VAL A 215 -4.10 4.31 -10.10
C VAL A 215 -4.75 3.79 -8.81
N GLN A 216 -4.17 2.77 -8.17
CA GLN A 216 -4.64 2.25 -6.89
C GLN A 216 -4.72 3.33 -5.80
N GLN A 217 -3.70 4.18 -5.68
CA GLN A 217 -3.67 5.24 -4.66
C GLN A 217 -4.77 6.28 -4.91
N LEU A 218 -5.08 6.57 -6.18
CA LEU A 218 -6.22 7.43 -6.52
C LEU A 218 -7.54 6.77 -6.09
N VAL A 219 -7.73 5.50 -6.41
CA VAL A 219 -8.95 4.75 -6.03
C VAL A 219 -9.14 4.77 -4.52
N GLU A 220 -8.10 4.48 -3.73
CA GLU A 220 -8.15 4.51 -2.27
C GLU A 220 -8.57 5.91 -1.75
N THR A 221 -8.00 6.99 -2.31
CA THR A 221 -8.37 8.36 -1.94
C THR A 221 -9.83 8.69 -2.30
N LEU A 222 -10.29 8.22 -3.46
CA LEU A 222 -11.66 8.46 -3.91
C LEU A 222 -12.69 7.59 -3.18
N GLN A 223 -12.32 6.41 -2.69
CA GLN A 223 -13.16 5.60 -1.81
C GLN A 223 -13.38 6.32 -0.46
N GLU A 224 -12.35 6.97 0.10
CA GLU A 224 -12.51 7.83 1.29
C GLU A 224 -13.51 8.98 1.00
N LEU A 225 -13.46 9.56 -0.21
CA LEU A 225 -14.43 10.57 -0.63
C LEU A 225 -15.85 10.02 -0.71
N VAL A 226 -16.04 8.85 -1.33
CA VAL A 226 -17.37 8.20 -1.43
C VAL A 226 -17.97 8.00 -0.05
N HIS A 227 -17.22 7.42 0.88
CA HIS A 227 -17.69 7.19 2.26
C HIS A 227 -17.99 8.50 2.99
N SER A 228 -17.19 9.53 2.78
CA SER A 228 -17.42 10.84 3.40
C SER A 228 -18.71 11.50 2.86
N VAL A 229 -18.92 11.44 1.55
CA VAL A 229 -20.13 12.00 0.92
C VAL A 229 -21.37 11.20 1.32
N ASP A 230 -21.28 9.88 1.33
CA ASP A 230 -22.37 9.03 1.78
C ASP A 230 -22.77 9.35 3.21
N TYR A 231 -21.81 9.33 4.14
CA TYR A 231 -22.06 9.54 5.57
C TYR A 231 -22.58 10.94 5.90
N TYR A 232 -21.99 12.00 5.32
CA TYR A 232 -22.33 13.37 5.69
C TYR A 232 -23.44 14.00 4.84
N ILE A 233 -23.71 13.48 3.65
CA ILE A 233 -24.64 14.10 2.72
C ILE A 233 -25.78 13.17 2.35
N ILE A 234 -25.49 11.92 1.93
CA ILE A 234 -26.53 11.03 1.42
C ILE A 234 -27.40 10.51 2.55
N GLN A 235 -26.81 9.83 3.53
CA GLN A 235 -27.54 9.17 4.63
C GLN A 235 -28.43 10.14 5.45
N PRO A 236 -28.02 11.39 5.75
CA PRO A 236 -28.88 12.33 6.45
C PRO A 236 -30.07 12.83 5.60
N ASN A 237 -29.92 12.85 4.28
CA ASN A 237 -30.90 13.47 3.37
C ASN A 237 -31.76 12.46 2.58
N THR A 238 -31.52 11.17 2.71
CA THR A 238 -32.35 10.15 2.08
C THR A 238 -32.65 9.00 3.06
N LYS A 239 -33.84 8.41 2.91
CA LYS A 239 -34.23 7.20 3.67
C LYS A 239 -33.92 5.91 2.91
N ASP A 240 -33.61 6.04 1.63
CA ASP A 240 -33.30 4.91 0.78
C ASP A 240 -31.82 4.58 0.90
N GLU A 241 -31.50 3.30 1.04
CA GLU A 241 -30.12 2.82 0.98
C GLU A 241 -29.60 3.05 -0.44
N VAL A 242 -28.53 3.81 -0.56
CA VAL A 242 -27.83 4.01 -1.84
C VAL A 242 -26.81 2.88 -1.98
N GLU A 243 -26.95 2.07 -3.01
CA GLU A 243 -25.99 1.04 -3.35
C GLU A 243 -24.69 1.69 -3.83
N LEU A 244 -23.62 1.53 -3.04
CA LEU A 244 -22.30 2.03 -3.39
C LEU A 244 -21.61 1.06 -4.34
N MET A 245 -21.21 1.55 -5.50
CA MET A 245 -20.49 0.74 -6.48
C MET A 245 -19.06 0.47 -6.02
N GLU A 246 -18.69 -0.80 -5.92
CA GLU A 246 -17.29 -1.20 -5.68
C GLU A 246 -16.43 -0.92 -6.91
N CYS A 247 -15.22 -0.41 -6.68
CA CYS A 247 -14.27 -0.18 -7.76
C CYS A 247 -13.64 -1.49 -8.23
N SER A 248 -13.84 -1.81 -9.50
CA SER A 248 -13.11 -2.88 -10.17
C SER A 248 -11.88 -2.34 -10.87
N PHE A 249 -10.69 -2.87 -10.57
CA PHE A 249 -9.47 -2.52 -11.30
C PHE A 249 -9.47 -2.95 -12.77
N TYR A 250 -10.44 -3.77 -13.18
CA TYR A 250 -10.67 -4.13 -14.58
C TYR A 250 -11.38 -3.03 -15.38
N ASP A 251 -12.15 -2.15 -14.70
CA ASP A 251 -12.84 -1.03 -15.33
C ASP A 251 -12.96 0.18 -14.38
N VAL A 252 -11.83 0.77 -14.06
CA VAL A 252 -11.74 1.97 -13.20
C VAL A 252 -12.47 3.15 -13.83
N ALA A 253 -12.48 3.27 -15.15
CA ALA A 253 -13.13 4.39 -15.85
C ALA A 253 -14.64 4.40 -15.60
N SER A 254 -15.31 3.25 -15.68
CA SER A 254 -16.74 3.14 -15.36
C SER A 254 -17.06 3.51 -13.92
N TRP A 255 -16.19 3.13 -12.99
CA TRP A 255 -16.34 3.52 -11.59
C TRP A 255 -16.14 5.04 -11.39
N LEU A 256 -15.18 5.65 -12.06
CA LEU A 256 -15.00 7.12 -12.02
C LEU A 256 -16.17 7.87 -12.60
N GLN A 257 -16.77 7.38 -13.69
CA GLN A 257 -18.01 7.95 -14.24
C GLN A 257 -19.20 7.81 -13.29
N TRP A 258 -19.33 6.64 -12.64
CA TRP A 258 -20.33 6.46 -11.59
C TRP A 258 -20.11 7.46 -10.45
N LEU A 259 -18.86 7.64 -9.99
CA LEU A 259 -18.53 8.59 -8.94
C LEU A 259 -18.91 10.02 -9.32
N GLU A 260 -18.70 10.44 -10.57
CA GLU A 260 -19.16 11.75 -11.04
C GLU A 260 -20.68 11.89 -10.94
N GLY A 261 -21.43 10.85 -11.30
CA GLY A 261 -22.89 10.81 -11.13
C GLY A 261 -23.32 10.83 -9.66
N PHE A 262 -22.63 10.08 -8.81
CA PHE A 262 -22.85 10.05 -7.35
C PHE A 262 -22.64 11.43 -6.71
N LEU A 263 -21.55 12.13 -7.04
CA LEU A 263 -21.31 13.49 -6.56
C LEU A 263 -22.34 14.50 -7.08
N HIS A 264 -22.82 14.33 -8.29
CA HIS A 264 -23.92 15.15 -8.83
C HIS A 264 -25.23 14.89 -8.07
N GLY A 265 -25.56 13.64 -7.80
CA GLY A 265 -26.70 13.25 -6.96
C GLY A 265 -26.64 13.85 -5.56
N ALA A 266 -25.46 13.80 -4.93
CA ALA A 266 -25.24 14.44 -3.64
C ALA A 266 -25.46 15.96 -3.66
N SER A 267 -25.03 16.64 -4.73
CA SER A 267 -25.31 18.07 -4.93
C SER A 267 -26.80 18.35 -5.06
N THR A 268 -27.50 17.52 -5.85
CA THR A 268 -28.94 17.66 -6.05
C THR A 268 -29.73 17.45 -4.75
N LEU A 269 -29.31 16.52 -3.91
CA LEU A 269 -29.90 16.31 -2.59
C LEU A 269 -29.72 17.56 -1.70
N LEU A 270 -28.56 18.16 -1.69
CA LEU A 270 -28.32 19.42 -0.96
C LEU A 270 -29.15 20.58 -1.53
N ASP A 271 -29.33 20.66 -2.84
CA ASP A 271 -30.20 21.66 -3.49
C ASP A 271 -31.68 21.47 -3.12
N GLY A 272 -32.11 20.20 -2.96
CA GLY A 272 -33.47 19.82 -2.61
C GLY A 272 -33.81 19.96 -1.13
N VAL A 273 -32.82 20.15 -0.28
CA VAL A 273 -33.02 20.50 1.14
C VAL A 273 -33.56 21.94 1.18
N VAL A 274 -34.87 22.04 1.13
CA VAL A 274 -35.55 23.29 1.53
C VAL A 274 -35.26 23.42 3.01
N LEU A 275 -34.43 24.37 3.38
CA LEU A 275 -34.37 24.85 4.74
C LEU A 275 -35.81 25.31 5.05
N GLU A 276 -36.59 24.46 5.72
CA GLU A 276 -37.81 24.92 6.33
C GLU A 276 -37.34 26.07 7.20
N ASP A 277 -37.90 27.23 6.86
CA ASP A 277 -37.68 28.46 7.64
C ASP A 277 -38.40 28.23 8.99
N HIS A 278 -37.79 27.35 9.78
CA HIS A 278 -38.09 27.31 11.20
C HIS A 278 -37.66 28.67 11.68
N THR A 279 -38.63 29.55 11.86
CA THR A 279 -38.48 30.69 12.78
C THR A 279 -38.12 30.05 14.13
N ILE A 280 -36.83 29.80 14.28
CA ILE A 280 -36.26 29.23 15.48
C ILE A 280 -36.57 30.27 16.57
N ASP A 281 -37.43 29.89 17.53
CA ASP A 281 -37.58 30.69 18.72
C ASP A 281 -36.19 30.70 19.41
N PHE A 282 -35.49 31.81 19.19
CA PHE A 282 -34.13 31.99 19.64
C PHE A 282 -33.97 31.74 21.16
N GLU A 283 -35.04 31.98 21.93
CA GLU A 283 -35.05 31.73 23.36
C GLU A 283 -35.22 30.25 23.72
N GLU A 284 -35.99 29.51 22.90
CA GLU A 284 -36.12 28.05 23.04
C GLU A 284 -34.85 27.31 22.64
N LEU A 285 -34.21 27.72 21.52
CA LEU A 285 -32.92 27.19 21.10
C LEU A 285 -31.81 27.48 22.12
N LYS A 286 -31.81 28.67 22.68
CA LYS A 286 -30.86 29.09 23.73
C LYS A 286 -31.05 28.29 25.01
N ALA A 287 -32.29 27.96 25.36
CA ALA A 287 -32.62 27.10 26.49
C ALA A 287 -32.18 25.63 26.24
N GLN A 288 -32.40 25.10 25.04
CA GLN A 288 -31.96 23.76 24.63
C GLN A 288 -30.43 23.66 24.57
N ILE A 289 -29.75 24.63 23.96
CA ILE A 289 -28.27 24.69 23.91
C ILE A 289 -27.70 24.78 25.32
N LYS A 290 -28.31 25.60 26.20
CA LYS A 290 -27.88 25.72 27.58
C LYS A 290 -28.03 24.42 28.34
N GLU A 291 -29.13 23.71 28.15
CA GLU A 291 -29.41 22.43 28.79
C GLU A 291 -28.45 21.34 28.26
N GLU A 292 -28.22 21.26 26.97
CA GLU A 292 -27.23 20.33 26.38
C GLU A 292 -25.80 20.63 26.82
N LEU A 293 -25.41 21.91 26.87
CA LEU A 293 -24.09 22.32 27.35
C LEU A 293 -23.87 21.92 28.83
N TYR A 294 -24.88 22.11 29.68
CA TYR A 294 -24.76 21.77 31.09
C TYR A 294 -24.90 20.27 31.37
N GLN A 295 -25.72 19.55 30.61
CA GLN A 295 -26.00 18.13 30.90
C GLN A 295 -25.02 17.17 30.19
N LYS A 296 -24.56 17.50 28.98
CA LYS A 296 -23.65 16.62 28.20
C LYS A 296 -22.22 17.12 28.15
N LEU A 297 -22.00 18.36 27.72
CA LEU A 297 -20.64 18.85 27.50
C LEU A 297 -19.91 19.21 28.80
N TYR A 298 -20.59 19.78 29.78
CA TYR A 298 -19.94 20.20 31.02
C TYR A 298 -19.34 19.03 31.82
N PRO A 299 -20.04 17.90 32.00
CA PRO A 299 -19.45 16.74 32.67
C PRO A 299 -18.27 16.14 31.88
N GLU A 300 -18.40 16.03 30.55
CA GLU A 300 -17.33 15.51 29.68
C GLU A 300 -16.09 16.40 29.71
N LEU A 301 -16.26 17.71 29.55
CA LEU A 301 -15.19 18.69 29.61
C LEU A 301 -14.50 18.71 30.98
N LYS A 302 -15.29 18.60 32.05
CA LYS A 302 -14.79 18.52 33.40
C LYS A 302 -13.99 17.25 33.63
N GLN A 303 -14.45 16.13 33.09
CA GLN A 303 -13.73 14.86 33.16
C GLN A 303 -12.44 14.89 32.34
N GLN A 304 -12.48 15.41 31.13
CA GLN A 304 -11.30 15.57 30.28
C GLN A 304 -10.26 16.50 30.92
N LEU A 305 -10.70 17.66 31.38
CA LEU A 305 -9.83 18.62 32.07
C LEU A 305 -9.20 18.05 33.34
N TYR A 306 -10.00 17.31 34.14
CA TYR A 306 -9.49 16.62 35.32
C TYR A 306 -8.43 15.57 34.96
N THR A 307 -8.67 14.78 33.90
CA THR A 307 -7.72 13.77 33.43
C THR A 307 -6.44 14.40 32.89
N GLU A 308 -6.56 15.44 32.05
CA GLU A 308 -5.39 16.17 31.53
C GLU A 308 -4.56 16.84 32.63
N VAL A 309 -5.21 17.52 33.58
CA VAL A 309 -4.52 18.15 34.70
C VAL A 309 -3.86 17.10 35.59
N HIS A 310 -4.57 16.01 35.89
CA HIS A 310 -4.02 14.91 36.68
C HIS A 310 -2.80 14.25 36.03
N ASP A 311 -2.89 13.96 34.72
CA ASP A 311 -1.83 13.32 33.96
C ASP A 311 -0.62 14.25 33.75
N THR A 312 -0.86 15.54 33.59
CA THR A 312 0.20 16.55 33.51
C THR A 312 0.90 16.70 34.83
N LEU A 313 0.15 16.85 35.94
CA LEU A 313 0.72 16.95 37.29
C LEU A 313 1.50 15.68 37.68
N LYS A 314 0.99 14.48 37.33
CA LYS A 314 1.66 13.22 37.57
C LYS A 314 2.98 13.13 36.81
N ARG A 315 3.01 13.63 35.56
CA ARG A 315 4.22 13.68 34.72
C ARG A 315 5.24 14.67 35.29
N GLU A 316 4.82 15.88 35.62
CA GLU A 316 5.69 16.91 36.20
C GLU A 316 6.29 16.47 37.55
N ILE A 317 5.48 15.81 38.40
CA ILE A 317 5.98 15.26 39.67
C ILE A 317 6.97 14.13 39.41
N ALA A 318 6.68 13.24 38.44
CA ALA A 318 7.59 12.14 38.10
C ALA A 318 8.92 12.66 37.53
N ASP A 319 8.88 13.65 36.64
CA ASP A 319 10.06 14.26 36.05
C ASP A 319 10.89 15.01 37.11
N THR A 320 10.26 15.79 38.00
CA THR A 320 10.93 16.48 39.09
C THR A 320 11.57 15.50 40.10
N LEU A 321 10.87 14.40 40.41
CA LEU A 321 11.41 13.35 41.28
C LEU A 321 12.59 12.63 40.61
N MET A 322 12.49 12.30 39.32
CA MET A 322 13.57 11.66 38.56
C MET A 322 14.79 12.58 38.46
N GLU A 323 14.59 13.87 38.24
CA GLU A 323 15.66 14.85 38.17
C GLU A 323 16.36 14.99 39.54
N SER A 324 15.61 15.12 40.63
CA SER A 324 16.14 15.18 42.01
C SER A 324 16.84 13.90 42.41
N LEU A 325 16.31 12.74 42.01
CA LEU A 325 16.94 11.44 42.26
C LEU A 325 18.24 11.25 41.47
N SER A 326 18.23 11.72 40.20
CA SER A 326 19.38 11.72 39.32
C SER A 326 20.50 12.62 39.85
N GLU A 327 20.15 13.84 40.36
CA GLU A 327 21.12 14.72 41.02
C GLU A 327 21.69 14.13 42.29
N TYR A 328 20.85 13.49 43.13
CA TYR A 328 21.28 12.82 44.32
C TYR A 328 22.25 11.65 44.01
N ILE A 329 21.88 10.80 43.07
CA ILE A 329 22.71 9.66 42.63
C ILE A 329 24.03 10.13 42.01
N ASN A 330 23.98 11.12 41.13
CA ASN A 330 25.19 11.61 40.47
C ASN A 330 26.06 12.51 41.36
N GLY A 331 25.46 13.23 42.29
CA GLY A 331 26.17 14.15 43.18
C GLY A 331 26.69 13.47 44.43
N ASN A 332 25.83 12.96 45.28
CA ASN A 332 26.19 12.45 46.61
C ASN A 332 26.53 10.95 46.58
N PHE A 333 25.67 10.13 46.01
CA PHE A 333 25.86 8.67 46.00
C PHE A 333 27.08 8.24 45.19
N LYS A 334 27.30 8.89 44.06
CA LYS A 334 28.50 8.63 43.23
C LYS A 334 29.78 9.06 43.95
N ARG A 335 29.78 10.19 44.68
CA ARG A 335 30.90 10.63 45.48
C ARG A 335 31.19 9.68 46.68
N GLU A 336 30.14 9.16 47.30
CA GLU A 336 30.29 8.20 48.38
C GLU A 336 30.85 6.85 47.90
N ILE A 337 30.36 6.36 46.74
CA ILE A 337 30.91 5.14 46.11
C ILE A 337 32.36 5.35 45.70
N TYR A 338 32.71 6.48 45.08
CA TYR A 338 34.11 6.75 44.69
C TYR A 338 35.02 6.85 45.91
N ARG A 339 34.56 7.49 46.98
CA ARG A 339 35.30 7.57 48.22
C ARG A 339 35.51 6.17 48.83
N TRP A 340 34.47 5.35 48.88
CA TRP A 340 34.57 3.98 49.37
C TRP A 340 35.48 3.11 48.49
N LEU A 341 35.43 3.27 47.15
CA LEU A 341 36.34 2.59 46.22
C LEU A 341 37.81 3.02 46.40
N GLU A 342 38.07 4.33 46.60
CA GLU A 342 39.43 4.84 46.78
C GLU A 342 40.00 4.54 48.20
N GLU A 343 39.21 4.72 49.24
CA GLU A 343 39.70 4.59 50.60
C GLU A 343 39.70 3.13 51.10
N ASP A 344 38.71 2.34 50.77
CA ASP A 344 38.53 0.96 51.31
C ASP A 344 38.99 -0.13 50.34
N MET A 345 38.51 -0.10 49.07
CA MET A 345 38.92 -1.15 48.13
C MET A 345 40.36 -0.99 47.61
N ALA A 346 40.78 0.24 47.32
CA ALA A 346 42.15 0.47 46.85
C ALA A 346 43.17 0.17 47.98
N GLY A 347 42.81 0.51 49.21
CA GLY A 347 43.60 0.16 50.37
C GLY A 347 43.75 -1.36 50.57
N GLN A 348 42.64 -2.09 50.56
CA GLN A 348 42.63 -3.55 50.69
C GLN A 348 43.30 -4.28 49.50
N LEU A 349 43.16 -3.74 48.28
CA LEU A 349 43.82 -4.30 47.09
C LEU A 349 45.33 -4.07 47.17
N HIS A 350 45.75 -2.89 47.61
CA HIS A 350 47.15 -2.54 47.77
C HIS A 350 47.82 -3.43 48.84
N GLU A 351 47.15 -3.61 49.98
CA GLU A 351 47.65 -4.44 51.07
C GLU A 351 47.75 -5.92 50.69
N LYS A 352 46.76 -6.45 49.97
CA LYS A 352 46.81 -7.83 49.44
C LYS A 352 47.85 -8.01 48.34
N LEU A 353 47.98 -7.06 47.41
CA LEU A 353 48.97 -7.12 46.35
C LEU A 353 50.39 -6.98 46.92
N TYR A 354 50.61 -6.06 47.85
CA TYR A 354 51.91 -5.89 48.48
C TYR A 354 52.27 -7.14 49.32
N GLY A 355 51.34 -7.72 50.09
CA GLY A 355 51.52 -8.94 50.82
C GLY A 355 51.87 -10.10 49.89
N SER A 356 51.09 -10.33 48.83
CA SER A 356 51.33 -11.39 47.86
C SER A 356 52.66 -11.22 47.09
N LEU A 357 52.99 -9.97 46.70
CA LEU A 357 54.25 -9.69 46.04
C LEU A 357 55.44 -9.85 46.92
N TYR A 358 55.37 -9.45 48.22
CA TYR A 358 56.40 -9.62 49.21
C TYR A 358 56.63 -11.11 49.50
N GLU A 359 55.55 -11.88 49.64
CA GLU A 359 55.59 -13.31 49.84
C GLU A 359 56.19 -14.07 48.65
N ALA A 360 55.80 -13.70 47.44
CA ALA A 360 56.34 -14.24 46.18
C ALA A 360 57.82 -13.89 45.99
N LEU A 361 58.24 -12.66 46.31
CA LEU A 361 59.62 -12.24 46.25
C LEU A 361 60.50 -12.92 47.35
N TYR A 362 59.96 -13.04 48.56
CA TYR A 362 60.61 -13.71 49.64
C TYR A 362 60.87 -15.20 49.33
N ASN A 363 59.84 -15.89 48.82
CA ASN A 363 59.95 -17.30 48.40
C ASN A 363 60.89 -17.46 47.17
N ALA A 364 60.93 -16.55 46.28
CA ALA A 364 61.86 -16.60 45.14
C ALA A 364 63.30 -16.28 45.47
N LEU A 365 63.55 -15.49 46.54
CA LEU A 365 64.92 -15.06 46.91
C LEU A 365 65.50 -15.92 48.02
N TYR A 366 64.71 -16.53 48.93
CA TYR A 366 65.18 -17.18 50.15
C TYR A 366 64.84 -18.67 50.31
N VAL A 367 63.92 -19.18 49.42
CA VAL A 367 63.62 -20.62 49.40
C VAL A 367 64.42 -21.25 48.26
N GLN A 368 65.42 -22.03 48.55
CA GLN A 368 66.14 -22.79 47.53
C GLN A 368 65.21 -23.88 46.97
N PRO A 369 65.27 -24.14 45.68
CA PRO A 369 64.53 -25.23 45.08
C PRO A 369 65.11 -26.58 45.64
N GLU A 370 64.25 -27.41 46.12
CA GLU A 370 64.59 -28.81 46.38
C GLU A 370 64.95 -29.48 45.07
N GLU A 371 66.11 -30.11 45.00
CA GLU A 371 66.61 -30.87 43.87
C GLU A 371 65.65 -32.05 43.63
N GLU A 372 64.90 -32.00 42.55
CA GLU A 372 64.15 -33.12 42.02
C GLU A 372 65.17 -34.14 41.48
N GLU A 373 65.24 -35.29 42.09
CA GLU A 373 65.99 -36.48 41.62
C GLU A 373 65.32 -36.91 40.29
N GLU A 374 66.13 -36.94 39.22
CA GLU A 374 65.83 -37.58 37.94
C GLU A 374 65.64 -39.11 38.14
N ASP A 375 64.44 -39.57 37.98
CA ASP A 375 64.19 -41.00 37.70
C ASP A 375 63.89 -41.23 36.24
N ASN A 376 64.96 -41.61 35.56
CA ASN A 376 64.99 -42.23 34.23
C ASN A 376 64.20 -43.53 34.22
N TYR A 377 63.12 -43.62 33.45
CA TYR A 377 62.73 -44.89 32.84
C TYR A 377 61.94 -44.70 31.55
N MET A 378 62.59 -44.93 30.39
CA MET A 378 61.95 -45.52 29.28
C MET A 378 61.50 -46.96 29.54
N PRO A 379 60.42 -47.50 28.91
CA PRO A 379 60.63 -48.29 27.70
C PRO A 379 59.51 -48.18 26.65
N LEU A 380 59.96 -48.19 25.43
CA LEU A 380 59.49 -48.96 24.27
C LEU A 380 58.19 -49.85 24.40
N ILE A 381 57.15 -49.60 23.66
CA ILE A 381 56.75 -50.34 22.44
C ILE A 381 55.69 -49.53 21.72
#